data_c706e35d6c444a38b0da054e753b47dc
#
_entry.id   c706e35d6c444a38b0da054e753b47dc
#
_cell.length_a   1.000
_cell.length_b   1.000
_cell.length_c   1.000
_cell.angle_alpha   90.00
_cell.angle_beta   90.00
_cell.angle_gamma   90.00
#
_symmetry.space_group_name_H-M   'P 1'
#
loop_
_entity.id
_entity.type
_entity.pdbx_description
1 polymer ?
#
loop_
_entity_poly.entity_id
_entity_poly.type
_entity_poly.pdbx_seq_one_letter_code
_entity_poly.pdbx_strand_id
1 'polypeptide(L)'
;MAATVREAIRELMTQTMATMDALLEASDRELTTASSHACAQGKDLWTLITNDIDHEKIHTGQILEARYESRITASRMQRLLAEWLEERARLIGSLIGLTDEQFNRETAPGEWTYRVVAKHVLTLEQDSLKTIAVDQATRPSHG
;
A
#
# COMPACT_ATOMS: atom_id res chain seq x y z
N MET A 1 16.21 -12.68 4.13
CA MET A 1 14.96 -13.37 3.71
C MET A 1 14.06 -13.52 4.93
N ALA A 2 12.82 -13.04 4.84
CA ALA A 2 11.86 -13.11 5.94
C ALA A 2 11.62 -14.56 6.36
N ALA A 3 11.69 -14.85 7.67
CA ALA A 3 11.43 -16.18 8.24
C ALA A 3 9.94 -16.34 8.65
N THR A 4 9.21 -15.24 8.78
CA THR A 4 7.79 -15.24 9.18
C THR A 4 6.95 -14.40 8.23
N VAL A 5 5.64 -14.69 8.18
CA VAL A 5 4.67 -13.87 7.41
C VAL A 5 4.71 -12.41 7.84
N ARG A 6 4.86 -12.14 9.16
CA ARG A 6 4.93 -10.77 9.68
C ARG A 6 6.16 -10.03 9.16
N GLU A 7 7.31 -10.69 9.10
CA GLU A 7 8.53 -10.10 8.53
C GLU A 7 8.38 -9.85 7.04
N ALA A 8 7.85 -10.82 6.29
CA ALA A 8 7.58 -10.65 4.86
C ALA A 8 6.66 -9.45 4.57
N ILE A 9 5.57 -9.29 5.33
CA ILE A 9 4.68 -8.13 5.19
C ILE A 9 5.43 -6.82 5.47
N ARG A 10 6.26 -6.78 6.52
CA ARG A 10 7.05 -5.59 6.86
C ARG A 10 8.09 -5.25 5.78
N GLU A 11 8.76 -6.25 5.23
CA GLU A 11 9.73 -6.06 4.14
C GLU A 11 9.03 -5.49 2.90
N LEU A 12 7.87 -6.02 2.50
CA LEU A 12 7.08 -5.51 1.39
C LEU A 12 6.63 -4.05 1.62
N MET A 13 6.15 -3.72 2.81
CA MET A 13 5.75 -2.35 3.15
C MET A 13 6.94 -1.39 3.13
N THR A 14 8.09 -1.82 3.66
CA THR A 14 9.33 -1.02 3.64
C THR A 14 9.79 -0.79 2.20
N GLN A 15 9.74 -1.82 1.36
CA GLN A 15 10.09 -1.69 -0.06
C GLN A 15 9.10 -0.77 -0.80
N THR A 16 7.80 -0.83 -0.49
CA THR A 16 6.81 0.08 -1.05
C THR A 16 7.17 1.54 -0.76
N MET A 17 7.52 1.85 0.49
CA MET A 17 7.95 3.21 0.86
C MET A 17 9.21 3.64 0.10
N ALA A 18 10.22 2.76 0.01
CA ALA A 18 11.45 3.06 -0.74
C ALA A 18 11.18 3.31 -2.24
N THR A 19 10.26 2.55 -2.83
CA THR A 19 9.84 2.73 -4.22
C THR A 19 9.11 4.07 -4.41
N MET A 20 8.22 4.42 -3.48
CA MET A 20 7.53 5.72 -3.50
C MET A 20 8.52 6.87 -3.39
N ASP A 21 9.46 6.83 -2.43
CA ASP A 21 10.47 7.87 -2.23
C ASP A 21 11.37 8.04 -3.47
N ALA A 22 11.66 6.95 -4.17
CA ALA A 22 12.51 6.98 -5.37
C ALA A 22 11.79 7.52 -6.63
N LEU A 23 10.47 7.27 -6.75
CA LEU A 23 9.76 7.49 -8.02
C LEU A 23 8.68 8.58 -7.96
N LEU A 24 8.27 9.02 -6.77
CA LEU A 24 7.15 9.97 -6.63
C LEU A 24 7.39 11.29 -7.40
N GLU A 25 8.63 11.75 -7.43
CA GLU A 25 9.05 12.99 -8.11
C GLU A 25 9.61 12.73 -9.52
N ALA A 26 9.65 11.47 -9.97
CA ALA A 26 10.16 11.13 -11.29
C ALA A 26 9.24 11.67 -12.39
N SER A 27 9.85 12.15 -13.47
CA SER A 27 9.13 12.69 -14.61
C SER A 27 8.90 11.62 -15.68
N ASP A 28 7.90 11.83 -16.54
CA ASP A 28 7.63 10.95 -17.69
C ASP A 28 8.86 10.81 -18.63
N ARG A 29 9.75 11.80 -18.66
CA ARG A 29 10.98 11.72 -19.44
C ARG A 29 11.88 10.59 -18.97
N GLU A 30 11.90 10.28 -17.69
CA GLU A 30 12.73 9.21 -17.12
C GLU A 30 12.27 7.84 -17.57
N LEU A 31 10.99 7.69 -17.90
CA LEU A 31 10.43 6.42 -18.39
C LEU A 31 11.09 5.93 -19.68
N THR A 32 11.63 6.83 -20.49
CA THR A 32 12.33 6.49 -21.74
C THR A 32 13.82 6.23 -21.54
N THR A 33 14.33 6.30 -20.30
CA THR A 33 15.73 6.01 -19.99
C THR A 33 16.00 4.52 -20.16
N ALA A 34 17.05 4.18 -20.90
CA ALA A 34 17.46 2.80 -21.11
C ALA A 34 17.80 2.11 -19.77
N SER A 35 17.31 0.89 -19.59
CA SER A 35 17.58 0.08 -18.40
C SER A 35 18.42 -1.14 -18.75
N SER A 36 19.46 -1.40 -17.94
CA SER A 36 20.26 -2.61 -18.01
C SER A 36 19.66 -3.79 -17.24
N HIS A 37 18.55 -3.58 -16.51
CA HIS A 37 17.91 -4.64 -15.75
C HIS A 37 17.31 -5.71 -16.67
N ALA A 38 17.41 -6.98 -16.28
CA ALA A 38 16.93 -8.10 -17.11
C ALA A 38 15.41 -8.00 -17.42
N CYS A 39 14.60 -7.54 -16.46
CA CYS A 39 13.15 -7.36 -16.64
C CYS A 39 12.81 -6.25 -17.64
N ALA A 40 13.73 -5.33 -17.95
CA ALA A 40 13.54 -4.33 -18.99
C ALA A 40 13.73 -4.91 -20.42
N GLN A 41 14.26 -6.12 -20.53
CA GLN A 41 14.45 -6.79 -21.82
C GLN A 41 15.25 -5.97 -22.85
N GLY A 42 16.24 -5.20 -22.37
CA GLY A 42 17.06 -4.32 -23.21
C GLY A 42 16.35 -3.03 -23.65
N LYS A 43 15.21 -2.70 -23.05
CA LYS A 43 14.43 -1.50 -23.33
C LYS A 43 14.64 -0.44 -22.23
N ASP A 44 13.61 0.17 -21.76
CA ASP A 44 13.57 1.36 -20.93
C ASP A 44 12.93 1.14 -19.55
N LEU A 45 12.88 2.18 -18.73
CA LEU A 45 12.27 2.12 -17.40
C LEU A 45 10.76 1.88 -17.46
N TRP A 46 10.06 2.34 -18.49
CA TRP A 46 8.66 2.02 -18.68
C TRP A 46 8.45 0.50 -18.73
N THR A 47 9.24 -0.16 -19.57
CA THR A 47 9.18 -1.63 -19.71
C THR A 47 9.56 -2.33 -18.41
N LEU A 48 10.58 -1.84 -17.70
CA LEU A 48 10.95 -2.38 -16.39
C LEU A 48 9.78 -2.30 -15.40
N ILE A 49 9.25 -1.10 -15.20
CA ILE A 49 8.19 -0.86 -14.20
C ILE A 49 6.91 -1.64 -14.53
N THR A 50 6.49 -1.64 -15.80
CA THR A 50 5.30 -2.39 -16.22
C THR A 50 5.48 -3.90 -16.07
N ASN A 51 6.64 -4.43 -16.36
CA ASN A 51 6.95 -5.84 -16.14
C ASN A 51 6.99 -6.21 -14.65
N ASP A 52 7.50 -5.35 -13.79
CA ASP A 52 7.49 -5.57 -12.33
C ASP A 52 6.04 -5.59 -11.79
N ILE A 53 5.18 -4.67 -12.25
CA ILE A 53 3.76 -4.64 -11.89
C ILE A 53 3.07 -5.94 -12.34
N ASP A 54 3.29 -6.38 -13.57
CA ASP A 54 2.67 -7.60 -14.09
C ASP A 54 3.20 -8.86 -13.39
N HIS A 55 4.47 -8.87 -13.04
CA HIS A 55 5.09 -9.94 -12.27
C HIS A 55 4.46 -10.07 -10.86
N GLU A 56 4.25 -8.94 -10.18
CA GLU A 56 3.56 -8.92 -8.89
C GLU A 56 2.12 -9.45 -9.00
N LYS A 57 1.36 -9.06 -10.04
CA LYS A 57 0.01 -9.59 -10.30
C LYS A 57 0.00 -11.10 -10.48
N ILE A 58 0.96 -11.64 -11.26
CA ILE A 58 1.10 -13.08 -11.49
C ILE A 58 1.32 -13.82 -10.17
N HIS A 59 2.26 -13.36 -9.34
CA HIS A 59 2.58 -14.02 -8.07
C HIS A 59 1.48 -13.83 -7.03
N THR A 60 0.78 -12.71 -7.02
CA THR A 60 -0.42 -12.52 -6.20
C THR A 60 -1.48 -13.55 -6.58
N GLY A 61 -1.75 -13.74 -7.86
CA GLY A 61 -2.67 -14.77 -8.36
C GLY A 61 -2.25 -16.16 -7.92
N GLN A 62 -0.98 -16.51 -8.05
CA GLN A 62 -0.41 -17.79 -7.61
C GLN A 62 -0.62 -18.06 -6.11
N ILE A 63 -0.39 -17.04 -5.26
CA ILE A 63 -0.62 -17.16 -3.81
C ILE A 63 -2.11 -17.38 -3.50
N LEU A 64 -2.99 -16.63 -4.16
CA LEU A 64 -4.43 -16.74 -3.95
C LEU A 64 -4.96 -18.12 -4.38
N GLU A 65 -4.51 -18.65 -5.52
CA GLU A 65 -4.85 -19.98 -5.99
C GLU A 65 -4.38 -21.07 -5.03
N ALA A 66 -3.10 -21.02 -4.62
CA ALA A 66 -2.55 -21.97 -3.65
C ALA A 66 -3.29 -21.93 -2.30
N ARG A 67 -3.70 -20.76 -1.84
CA ARG A 67 -4.53 -20.64 -0.63
C ARG A 67 -5.90 -21.27 -0.81
N TYR A 68 -6.53 -21.07 -1.96
CA TYR A 68 -7.83 -21.67 -2.29
C TYR A 68 -7.75 -23.19 -2.33
N GLU A 69 -6.79 -23.73 -3.06
CA GLU A 69 -6.57 -25.19 -3.18
C GLU A 69 -6.27 -25.85 -1.83
N SER A 70 -5.43 -25.19 -1.01
CA SER A 70 -5.06 -25.67 0.33
C SER A 70 -6.13 -25.39 1.39
N ARG A 71 -7.26 -24.78 1.03
CA ARG A 71 -8.36 -24.38 1.93
C ARG A 71 -7.88 -23.51 3.10
N ILE A 72 -6.88 -22.66 2.86
CA ILE A 72 -6.38 -21.71 3.85
C ILE A 72 -7.37 -20.56 3.96
N THR A 73 -8.06 -20.48 5.10
CA THR A 73 -9.05 -19.43 5.37
C THR A 73 -8.46 -18.36 6.30
N ALA A 74 -8.86 -17.12 6.06
CA ALA A 74 -8.54 -16.02 6.96
C ALA A 74 -9.64 -15.85 8.01
N SER A 75 -9.25 -15.49 9.25
CA SER A 75 -10.20 -15.08 10.28
C SER A 75 -10.92 -13.78 9.87
N ARG A 76 -12.01 -13.43 10.57
CA ARG A 76 -12.73 -12.16 10.32
C ARG A 76 -11.79 -10.96 10.45
N MET A 77 -10.97 -10.93 11.53
CA MET A 77 -10.00 -9.85 11.75
C MET A 77 -8.97 -9.76 10.63
N GLN A 78 -8.43 -10.89 10.17
CA GLN A 78 -7.46 -10.91 9.08
C GLN A 78 -8.05 -10.40 7.75
N ARG A 79 -9.33 -10.71 7.48
CA ARG A 79 -10.03 -10.15 6.30
C ARG A 79 -10.20 -8.64 6.40
N LEU A 80 -10.61 -8.12 7.57
CA LEU A 80 -10.73 -6.68 7.80
C LEU A 80 -9.39 -5.96 7.65
N LEU A 81 -8.29 -6.56 8.14
CA LEU A 81 -6.96 -5.98 7.96
C LEU A 81 -6.54 -5.94 6.49
N ALA A 82 -6.84 -6.97 5.72
CA ALA A 82 -6.54 -6.99 4.29
C ALA A 82 -7.35 -5.94 3.53
N GLU A 83 -8.64 -5.80 3.82
CA GLU A 83 -9.52 -4.77 3.27
C GLU A 83 -9.04 -3.36 3.63
N TRP A 84 -8.64 -3.15 4.89
CA TRP A 84 -8.10 -1.85 5.32
C TRP A 84 -6.81 -1.48 4.59
N LEU A 85 -5.91 -2.45 4.37
CA LEU A 85 -4.69 -2.23 3.60
C LEU A 85 -5.00 -1.89 2.13
N GLU A 86 -5.99 -2.53 1.53
CA GLU A 86 -6.45 -2.22 0.17
C GLU A 86 -6.98 -0.78 0.08
N GLU A 87 -7.84 -0.36 1.01
CA GLU A 87 -8.35 1.02 1.04
C GLU A 87 -7.24 2.05 1.33
N ARG A 88 -6.23 1.69 2.15
CA ARG A 88 -5.06 2.54 2.36
C ARG A 88 -4.27 2.73 1.06
N ALA A 89 -4.06 1.67 0.29
CA ALA A 89 -3.38 1.76 -1.00
C ALA A 89 -4.16 2.64 -1.99
N ARG A 90 -5.48 2.54 -2.01
CA ARG A 90 -6.35 3.42 -2.83
C ARG A 90 -6.26 4.88 -2.40
N LEU A 91 -6.28 5.16 -1.08
CA LEU A 91 -6.13 6.51 -0.56
C LEU A 91 -4.77 7.11 -0.96
N ILE A 92 -3.68 6.39 -0.76
CA ILE A 92 -2.34 6.82 -1.16
C ILE A 92 -2.30 7.07 -2.67
N GLY A 93 -2.78 6.14 -3.48
CA GLY A 93 -2.83 6.26 -4.93
C GLY A 93 -3.63 7.49 -5.41
N SER A 94 -4.69 7.88 -4.68
CA SER A 94 -5.49 9.06 -5.00
C SER A 94 -4.77 10.39 -4.73
N LEU A 95 -3.70 10.37 -3.95
CA LEU A 95 -2.87 11.55 -3.67
C LEU A 95 -1.70 11.69 -4.65
N ILE A 96 -1.30 10.61 -5.31
CA ILE A 96 -0.21 10.63 -6.29
C ILE A 96 -0.59 11.53 -7.47
N GLY A 97 0.32 12.44 -7.82
CA GLY A 97 0.14 13.41 -8.91
C GLY A 97 -0.51 14.73 -8.49
N LEU A 98 -0.92 14.89 -7.23
CA LEU A 98 -1.30 16.19 -6.72
C LEU A 98 -0.05 17.05 -6.49
N THR A 99 -0.09 18.31 -6.94
CA THR A 99 0.88 19.30 -6.49
C THR A 99 0.57 19.74 -5.06
N ASP A 100 1.54 20.35 -4.37
CA ASP A 100 1.33 20.93 -3.03
C ASP A 100 0.20 21.96 -3.01
N GLU A 101 0.07 22.74 -4.10
CA GLU A 101 -1.02 23.70 -4.25
C GLU A 101 -2.37 22.98 -4.33
N GLN A 102 -2.48 21.92 -5.16
CA GLN A 102 -3.71 21.12 -5.30
C GLN A 102 -4.06 20.42 -4.00
N PHE A 103 -3.07 19.90 -3.29
CA PHE A 103 -3.27 19.23 -1.99
C PHE A 103 -3.89 20.15 -0.93
N ASN A 104 -3.69 21.46 -1.04
CA ASN A 104 -4.28 22.46 -0.16
C ASN A 104 -5.62 23.05 -0.67
N ARG A 105 -6.14 22.59 -1.82
CA ARG A 105 -7.46 23.00 -2.32
C ARG A 105 -8.58 22.14 -1.73
N GLU A 106 -9.77 22.70 -1.73
CA GLU A 106 -10.99 21.97 -1.40
C GLU A 106 -11.23 20.81 -2.37
N THR A 107 -11.71 19.67 -1.87
CA THR A 107 -12.07 18.51 -2.69
C THR A 107 -13.31 18.76 -3.56
N ALA A 108 -14.20 19.66 -3.07
CA ALA A 108 -15.32 20.26 -3.78
C ALA A 108 -15.64 21.60 -3.10
N PRO A 109 -16.38 22.51 -3.74
CA PRO A 109 -16.73 23.80 -3.15
C PRO A 109 -17.40 23.67 -1.78
N GLY A 110 -16.79 24.27 -0.76
CA GLY A 110 -17.27 24.22 0.64
C GLY A 110 -16.91 22.94 1.40
N GLU A 111 -16.18 22.01 0.78
CA GLU A 111 -15.72 20.77 1.41
C GLU A 111 -14.30 20.91 1.98
N TRP A 112 -13.87 19.88 2.68
CA TRP A 112 -12.51 19.81 3.21
C TRP A 112 -11.46 19.79 2.09
N THR A 113 -10.27 20.34 2.38
CA THR A 113 -9.14 20.20 1.47
C THR A 113 -8.62 18.75 1.48
N TYR A 114 -7.93 18.34 0.40
CA TYR A 114 -7.28 17.02 0.35
C TYR A 114 -6.40 16.77 1.57
N ARG A 115 -5.64 17.80 1.99
CA ARG A 115 -4.80 17.73 3.19
C ARG A 115 -5.60 17.46 4.46
N VAL A 116 -6.74 18.12 4.63
CA VAL A 116 -7.61 17.92 5.81
C VAL A 116 -8.19 16.53 5.80
N VAL A 117 -8.64 16.01 4.65
CA VAL A 117 -9.14 14.65 4.49
C VAL A 117 -8.07 13.63 4.87
N ALA A 118 -6.85 13.73 4.31
CA ALA A 118 -5.75 12.81 4.61
C ALA A 118 -5.38 12.84 6.10
N LYS A 119 -5.28 14.04 6.70
CA LYS A 119 -5.01 14.20 8.13
C LYS A 119 -6.11 13.62 9.01
N HIS A 120 -7.37 13.79 8.62
CA HIS A 120 -8.52 13.25 9.35
C HIS A 120 -8.48 11.73 9.40
N VAL A 121 -8.25 11.07 8.26
CA VAL A 121 -8.13 9.61 8.21
C VAL A 121 -6.99 9.12 9.09
N LEU A 122 -5.82 9.75 9.02
CA LEU A 122 -4.67 9.40 9.84
C LEU A 122 -4.95 9.54 11.34
N THR A 123 -5.54 10.67 11.76
CA THR A 123 -5.84 10.95 13.16
C THR A 123 -6.89 9.96 13.70
N LEU A 124 -7.94 9.69 12.90
CA LEU A 124 -8.98 8.73 13.26
C LEU A 124 -8.40 7.34 13.52
N GLU A 125 -7.51 6.88 12.65
CA GLU A 125 -6.85 5.57 12.82
C GLU A 125 -5.95 5.53 14.05
N GLN A 126 -5.16 6.57 14.29
CA GLN A 126 -4.29 6.68 15.47
C GLN A 126 -5.11 6.61 16.76
N ASP A 127 -6.24 7.29 16.81
CA ASP A 127 -7.12 7.28 17.98
C ASP A 127 -7.84 5.93 18.14
N SER A 128 -8.26 5.32 17.04
CA SER A 128 -8.86 3.98 17.05
C SER A 128 -7.88 2.94 17.58
N LEU A 129 -6.62 2.97 17.16
CA LEU A 129 -5.60 2.04 17.65
C LEU A 129 -5.29 2.20 19.13
N LYS A 130 -5.30 3.44 19.66
CA LYS A 130 -5.16 3.69 21.11
C LYS A 130 -6.33 3.06 21.88
N THR A 131 -7.55 3.27 21.40
CA THR A 131 -8.76 2.70 22.01
C THR A 131 -8.74 1.17 21.99
N ILE A 132 -8.41 0.57 20.86
CA ILE A 132 -8.28 -0.89 20.71
C ILE A 132 -7.25 -1.45 21.70
N ALA A 133 -6.09 -0.79 21.86
CA ALA A 133 -5.06 -1.24 22.79
C ALA A 133 -5.52 -1.20 24.25
N VAL A 134 -6.28 -0.17 24.66
CA VAL A 134 -6.86 -0.06 25.99
C VAL A 134 -7.91 -1.16 26.20
N ASP A 135 -8.83 -1.34 25.24
CA ASP A 135 -9.88 -2.35 25.32
C ASP A 135 -9.33 -3.78 25.38
N GLN A 136 -8.24 -4.05 24.66
CA GLN A 136 -7.54 -5.33 24.72
C GLN A 136 -6.88 -5.58 26.08
N ALA A 137 -6.28 -4.54 26.69
CA ALA A 137 -5.62 -4.64 27.98
C ALA A 137 -6.60 -4.83 29.15
N THR A 138 -7.84 -4.34 29.00
CA THR A 138 -8.90 -4.43 30.04
C THR A 138 -9.76 -5.68 29.93
N ARG A 139 -9.61 -6.48 28.87
CA ARG A 139 -10.35 -7.76 28.74
C ARG A 139 -9.92 -8.74 29.83
N PRO A 140 -10.88 -9.29 30.61
CA PRO A 140 -10.57 -10.40 31.49
C PRO A 140 -10.05 -11.56 30.64
N SER A 141 -8.91 -12.13 31.04
CA SER A 141 -8.39 -13.39 30.47
C SER A 141 -9.47 -14.46 30.69
N HIS A 142 -10.21 -14.78 29.64
CA HIS A 142 -11.02 -15.97 29.65
C HIS A 142 -10.08 -17.16 29.64
N GLY A 143 -9.91 -17.77 30.82
CA GLY A 143 -9.21 -19.03 31.00
C GLY A 143 -9.93 -20.19 30.30
#